data_78408e6f3eca99644d83408d14e13b30
#
_entry.id   78408e6f3eca99644d83408d14e13b30
#
_cell.length_a   1.000
_cell.length_b   1.000
_cell.length_c   1.000
_cell.angle_alpha   90.00
_cell.angle_beta   90.00
_cell.angle_gamma   90.00
#
_symmetry.space_group_name_H-M   'P 1'
#
loop_
_entity.id
_entity.type
_entity.pdbx_description
1 polymer ?
#
loop_
_entity_poly.entity_id
_entity_poly.type
_entity_poly.pdbx_seq_one_letter_code
_entity_poly.pdbx_strand_id
1 'polypeptide(L)'
;MSESISADKLAREIIRQMEEYTEEVKETTQDVAMNVSEKAVKKLRVNSPKSKNGGLYAKGWTRETDRNGITVYNKSPTYRLTHLLEKGHQLKRGGRKIGEVRAYPHIEEVEQECIKEYVEELERRL
;
A
#
# COMPACT_ATOMS: atom_id res chain seq x y z
N MET A 1 -35.02 36.09 20.83
CA MET A 1 -34.01 37.00 20.32
C MET A 1 -33.28 36.35 19.18
N SER A 2 -33.40 36.89 17.99
CA SER A 2 -32.72 36.37 16.86
C SER A 2 -31.24 36.76 16.87
N GLU A 3 -30.38 35.81 16.94
CA GLU A 3 -28.96 36.07 16.77
C GLU A 3 -28.67 36.15 15.28
N SER A 4 -28.30 37.35 14.83
CA SER A 4 -27.83 37.47 13.45
C SER A 4 -26.32 37.32 13.42
N ILE A 5 -25.85 36.31 12.72
CA ILE A 5 -24.44 36.12 12.45
C ILE A 5 -24.10 36.96 11.22
N SER A 6 -23.09 37.82 11.33
CA SER A 6 -22.64 38.59 10.16
C SER A 6 -22.10 37.65 9.08
N ALA A 7 -22.16 38.07 7.82
CA ALA A 7 -21.64 37.27 6.70
C ALA A 7 -20.17 36.87 6.91
N ASP A 8 -19.37 37.77 7.47
CA ASP A 8 -17.95 37.51 7.73
C ASP A 8 -17.75 36.43 8.80
N LYS A 9 -18.55 36.44 9.85
CA LYS A 9 -18.49 35.43 10.90
C LYS A 9 -18.93 34.07 10.37
N LEU A 10 -19.99 34.05 9.57
CA LEU A 10 -20.48 32.82 8.95
C LEU A 10 -19.42 32.21 8.02
N ALA A 11 -18.80 33.02 7.17
CA ALA A 11 -17.74 32.57 6.28
C ALA A 11 -16.56 31.98 7.07
N ARG A 12 -16.13 32.63 8.13
CA ARG A 12 -15.04 32.12 8.98
C ARG A 12 -15.40 30.82 9.66
N GLU A 13 -16.62 30.68 10.14
CA GLU A 13 -17.08 29.45 10.78
C GLU A 13 -17.13 28.28 9.79
N ILE A 14 -17.60 28.52 8.56
CA ILE A 14 -17.63 27.50 7.50
C ILE A 14 -16.20 27.06 7.17
N ILE A 15 -15.27 27.99 6.99
CA ILE A 15 -13.87 27.69 6.69
C ILE A 15 -13.26 26.86 7.84
N ARG A 16 -13.50 27.23 9.08
CA ARG A 16 -13.01 26.52 10.26
C ARG A 16 -13.50 25.08 10.29
N GLN A 17 -14.78 24.86 10.05
CA GLN A 17 -15.36 23.53 10.03
C GLN A 17 -14.83 22.69 8.86
N MET A 18 -14.59 23.29 7.72
CA MET A 18 -13.98 22.60 6.58
C MET A 18 -12.53 22.19 6.86
N GLU A 19 -11.78 23.06 7.53
CA GLU A 19 -10.40 22.75 7.94
C GLU A 19 -10.36 21.60 8.94
N GLU A 20 -11.23 21.62 9.93
CA GLU A 20 -11.36 20.52 10.91
C GLU A 20 -11.73 19.21 10.23
N TYR A 21 -12.69 19.24 9.32
CA TYR A 21 -13.10 18.06 8.57
C TYR A 21 -11.96 17.51 7.73
N THR A 22 -11.21 18.39 7.07
CA THR A 22 -10.04 17.99 6.26
C THR A 22 -8.97 17.32 7.12
N GLU A 23 -8.69 17.86 8.31
CA GLU A 23 -7.73 17.25 9.22
C GLU A 23 -8.20 15.86 9.71
N GLU A 24 -9.48 15.71 10.04
CA GLU A 24 -10.05 14.41 10.40
C GLU A 24 -9.91 13.41 9.26
N VAL A 25 -10.21 13.80 8.04
CA VAL A 25 -10.07 12.93 6.86
C VAL A 25 -8.61 12.52 6.68
N LYS A 26 -7.68 13.45 6.81
CA LYS A 26 -6.25 13.16 6.73
C LYS A 26 -5.80 12.15 7.78
N GLU A 27 -6.15 12.39 9.04
CA GLU A 27 -5.76 11.50 10.14
C GLU A 27 -6.33 10.11 9.96
N THR A 28 -7.60 10.01 9.61
CA THR A 28 -8.26 8.73 9.37
C THR A 28 -7.64 8.00 8.19
N THR A 29 -7.38 8.70 7.10
CA THR A 29 -6.77 8.12 5.91
C THR A 29 -5.37 7.58 6.21
N GLN A 30 -4.56 8.34 6.94
CA GLN A 30 -3.22 7.91 7.34
C GLN A 30 -3.28 6.70 8.28
N ASP A 31 -4.18 6.71 9.23
CA ASP A 31 -4.35 5.62 10.18
C ASP A 31 -4.75 4.32 9.48
N VAL A 32 -5.73 4.38 8.59
CA VAL A 32 -6.15 3.22 7.80
C VAL A 32 -5.01 2.74 6.90
N ALA A 33 -4.29 3.66 6.25
CA ALA A 33 -3.16 3.31 5.39
C ALA A 33 -2.04 2.62 6.19
N MET A 34 -1.76 3.07 7.40
CA MET A 34 -0.76 2.42 8.27
C MET A 34 -1.19 1.00 8.62
N ASN A 35 -2.44 0.79 8.99
CA ASN A 35 -2.96 -0.52 9.34
C ASN A 35 -2.98 -1.48 8.15
N VAL A 36 -3.48 -1.03 7.01
CA VAL A 36 -3.56 -1.85 5.79
C VAL A 36 -2.17 -2.20 5.26
N SER A 37 -1.25 -1.24 5.26
CA SER A 37 0.12 -1.48 4.79
C SER A 37 0.88 -2.44 5.69
N GLU A 38 0.66 -2.41 6.99
CA GLU A 38 1.24 -3.39 7.92
C GLU A 38 0.77 -4.80 7.59
N LYS A 39 -0.52 -4.98 7.36
CA LYS A 39 -1.10 -6.25 6.95
C LYS A 39 -0.56 -6.69 5.59
N ALA A 40 -0.41 -5.76 4.66
CA ALA A 40 0.15 -6.04 3.34
C ALA A 40 1.57 -6.61 3.43
N VAL A 41 2.42 -5.98 4.23
CA VAL A 41 3.79 -6.46 4.45
C VAL A 41 3.79 -7.87 5.02
N LYS A 42 2.96 -8.13 6.03
CA LYS A 42 2.85 -9.47 6.64
C LYS A 42 2.38 -10.52 5.64
N LYS A 43 1.35 -10.22 4.85
CA LYS A 43 0.83 -11.14 3.83
C LYS A 43 1.86 -11.41 2.74
N LEU A 44 2.56 -10.38 2.27
CA LEU A 44 3.60 -10.54 1.27
C LEU A 44 4.75 -11.41 1.79
N ARG A 45 5.14 -11.24 3.04
CA ARG A 45 6.18 -12.08 3.66
C ARG A 45 5.76 -13.55 3.75
N VAL A 46 4.49 -13.78 4.06
CA VAL A 46 3.96 -15.15 4.17
C VAL A 46 3.78 -15.80 2.80
N ASN A 47 3.24 -15.04 1.84
CA ASN A 47 2.85 -15.55 0.53
C ASN A 47 3.99 -15.59 -0.49
N SER A 48 5.10 -14.89 -0.23
CA SER A 48 6.23 -14.88 -1.14
C SER A 48 6.95 -16.23 -1.19
N PRO A 49 7.45 -16.62 -2.37
CA PRO A 49 8.23 -17.85 -2.46
C PRO A 49 9.49 -17.78 -1.61
N LYS A 50 9.83 -18.88 -0.96
CA LYS A 50 10.99 -18.98 -0.07
C LYS A 50 12.02 -19.88 -0.70
N SER A 51 13.20 -19.34 -0.95
CA SER A 51 14.32 -20.07 -1.50
C SER A 51 15.15 -20.73 -0.40
N LYS A 52 16.14 -21.51 -0.82
CA LYS A 52 17.11 -22.14 0.07
C LYS A 52 17.93 -21.16 0.90
N ASN A 53 17.90 -19.86 0.56
CA ASN A 53 18.63 -18.79 1.26
C ASN A 53 17.88 -18.24 2.47
N GLY A 54 17.04 -19.03 3.12
CA GLY A 54 16.33 -18.65 4.34
C GLY A 54 15.19 -17.64 4.11
N GLY A 55 14.70 -17.53 2.87
CA GLY A 55 13.58 -16.64 2.56
C GLY A 55 13.97 -15.18 2.54
N LEU A 56 15.17 -14.85 2.10
CA LEU A 56 15.65 -13.46 2.03
C LEU A 56 14.70 -12.54 1.25
N TYR A 57 14.16 -13.03 0.13
CA TYR A 57 13.17 -12.29 -0.65
C TYR A 57 11.91 -12.01 0.16
N ALA A 58 11.33 -13.02 0.78
CA ALA A 58 10.13 -12.88 1.59
C ALA A 58 10.35 -11.90 2.76
N LYS A 59 11.50 -11.95 3.40
CA LYS A 59 11.87 -11.05 4.49
C LYS A 59 12.16 -9.62 4.02
N GLY A 60 12.39 -9.43 2.72
CA GLY A 60 12.69 -8.15 2.13
C GLY A 60 11.50 -7.19 2.03
N TRP A 61 10.28 -7.66 2.20
CA TRP A 61 9.10 -6.81 2.16
C TRP A 61 9.09 -5.85 3.35
N THR A 62 8.89 -4.58 3.05
CA THR A 62 8.85 -3.51 4.04
C THR A 62 7.98 -2.36 3.53
N ARG A 63 7.85 -1.33 4.33
CA ARG A 63 7.10 -0.13 3.93
C ARG A 63 7.86 1.13 4.30
N GLU A 64 7.57 2.19 3.57
CA GLU A 64 8.13 3.51 3.79
C GLU A 64 7.01 4.55 3.72
N THR A 65 7.08 5.54 4.60
CA THR A 65 6.12 6.64 4.64
C THR A 65 6.80 7.91 4.15
N ASP A 66 6.14 8.62 3.23
CA ASP A 66 6.57 9.92 2.75
C ASP A 66 5.38 10.88 2.65
N ARG A 67 5.58 12.05 2.03
CA ARG A 67 4.52 13.05 1.87
C ARG A 67 3.34 12.56 1.05
N ASN A 68 3.57 11.64 0.12
CA ASN A 68 2.58 11.16 -0.83
C ASN A 68 1.83 9.93 -0.32
N GLY A 69 2.24 9.38 0.82
CA GLY A 69 1.61 8.22 1.42
C GLY A 69 2.58 7.15 1.85
N ILE A 70 2.13 5.90 1.79
CA ILE A 70 2.89 4.74 2.22
C ILE A 70 3.17 3.85 1.02
N THR A 71 4.41 3.49 0.84
CA THR A 71 4.83 2.56 -0.21
C THR A 71 5.27 1.26 0.42
N VAL A 72 4.68 0.16 -0.03
CA VAL A 72 5.12 -1.20 0.32
C VAL A 72 6.02 -1.68 -0.81
N TYR A 73 7.21 -2.13 -0.47
CA TYR A 73 8.20 -2.52 -1.46
C TYR A 73 9.12 -3.62 -0.94
N ASN A 74 9.81 -4.28 -1.86
CA ASN A 74 10.84 -5.24 -1.52
C ASN A 74 12.20 -4.56 -1.58
N LYS A 75 12.94 -4.60 -0.48
CA LYS A 75 14.21 -3.87 -0.38
C LYS A 75 15.37 -4.59 -1.06
N SER A 76 16.43 -3.84 -1.37
CA SER A 76 17.68 -4.40 -1.86
C SER A 76 18.25 -5.45 -0.88
N PRO A 77 18.83 -6.57 -1.35
CA PRO A 77 19.17 -6.84 -2.75
C PRO A 77 18.10 -7.59 -3.55
N THR A 78 17.01 -7.99 -2.93
CA THR A 78 16.04 -8.92 -3.52
C THR A 78 14.94 -8.26 -4.36
N TYR A 79 14.81 -6.94 -4.35
CA TYR A 79 13.76 -6.24 -5.08
C TYR A 79 13.70 -6.56 -6.59
N ARG A 80 14.82 -6.94 -7.18
CA ARG A 80 14.90 -7.29 -8.60
C ARG A 80 14.12 -8.55 -8.95
N LEU A 81 13.82 -9.36 -7.95
CA LEU A 81 13.11 -10.62 -8.15
C LEU A 81 11.60 -10.47 -8.27
N THR A 82 11.05 -9.33 -7.87
CA THR A 82 9.59 -9.11 -7.81
C THR A 82 8.87 -9.45 -9.10
N HIS A 83 9.27 -8.83 -10.20
CA HIS A 83 8.63 -9.06 -11.50
C HIS A 83 8.87 -10.45 -12.04
N LEU A 84 10.09 -10.96 -11.88
CA LEU A 84 10.44 -12.29 -12.35
C LEU A 84 9.65 -13.38 -11.66
N LEU A 85 9.46 -13.25 -10.34
CA LEU A 85 8.69 -14.21 -9.56
C LEU A 85 7.20 -14.12 -9.83
N GLU A 86 6.67 -12.90 -9.90
CA GLU A 86 5.24 -12.68 -10.10
C GLU A 86 4.75 -13.21 -11.44
N LYS A 87 5.50 -12.97 -12.51
CA LYS A 87 5.11 -13.28 -13.89
C LYS A 87 5.84 -14.44 -14.52
N GLY A 88 6.87 -14.96 -13.84
CA GLY A 88 7.77 -15.92 -14.46
C GLY A 88 8.68 -15.26 -15.48
N HIS A 89 9.58 -16.00 -16.04
CA HIS A 89 10.49 -15.50 -17.07
C HIS A 89 11.11 -16.63 -17.87
N GLN A 90 11.64 -16.27 -19.03
CA GLN A 90 12.37 -17.17 -19.88
C GLN A 90 13.83 -17.24 -19.44
N LEU A 91 14.37 -18.45 -19.37
CA LEU A 91 15.79 -18.67 -19.17
C LEU A 91 16.47 -18.67 -20.55
N LYS A 92 17.47 -17.81 -20.70
CA LYS A 92 18.24 -17.69 -21.95
C LYS A 92 19.72 -17.92 -21.72
N ARG A 93 20.36 -18.57 -22.68
CA ARG A 93 21.80 -18.77 -22.68
C ARG A 93 22.31 -18.55 -24.12
N GLY A 94 23.21 -17.57 -24.27
CA GLY A 94 23.71 -17.20 -25.60
C GLY A 94 22.62 -16.76 -26.58
N GLY A 95 21.57 -16.08 -26.09
CA GLY A 95 20.43 -15.65 -26.91
C GLY A 95 19.38 -16.71 -27.18
N ARG A 96 19.60 -17.95 -26.75
CA ARG A 96 18.67 -19.06 -26.93
C ARG A 96 17.83 -19.29 -25.68
N LYS A 97 16.53 -19.53 -25.87
CA LYS A 97 15.65 -19.98 -24.83
C LYS A 97 16.02 -21.41 -24.42
N ILE A 98 16.42 -21.62 -23.18
CA ILE A 98 16.77 -22.94 -22.65
C ILE A 98 15.75 -23.47 -21.66
N GLY A 99 14.75 -22.64 -21.27
CA GLY A 99 13.71 -23.06 -20.34
C GLY A 99 12.87 -21.87 -19.90
N GLU A 100 11.98 -22.12 -18.97
CA GLU A 100 11.10 -21.11 -18.37
C GLU A 100 11.09 -21.29 -16.85
N VAL A 101 11.02 -20.16 -16.14
CA VAL A 101 10.70 -20.17 -14.72
C VAL A 101 9.21 -19.86 -14.60
N ARG A 102 8.50 -20.73 -13.91
CA ARG A 102 7.07 -20.63 -13.71
C ARG A 102 6.74 -19.38 -12.89
N ALA A 103 5.64 -18.70 -13.24
CA ALA A 103 5.13 -17.62 -12.45
C ALA A 103 4.71 -18.11 -11.05
N TYR A 104 4.99 -17.30 -10.04
CA TYR A 104 4.53 -17.49 -8.67
C TYR A 104 3.81 -16.24 -8.23
N PRO A 105 2.52 -16.05 -8.61
CA PRO A 105 1.77 -14.85 -8.25
C PRO A 105 1.60 -14.74 -6.75
N HIS A 106 1.99 -13.61 -6.20
CA HIS A 106 1.90 -13.34 -4.76
C HIS A 106 1.69 -11.86 -4.44
N ILE A 107 1.87 -10.99 -5.42
CA ILE A 107 1.78 -9.54 -5.24
C ILE A 107 0.37 -9.03 -5.56
N GLU A 108 -0.15 -9.37 -6.73
CA GLU A 108 -1.43 -8.87 -7.22
C GLU A 108 -2.58 -9.19 -6.28
N GLU A 109 -2.64 -10.41 -5.77
CA GLU A 109 -3.67 -10.84 -4.84
C GLU A 109 -3.65 -10.01 -3.56
N VAL A 110 -2.48 -9.80 -2.98
CA VAL A 110 -2.31 -8.98 -1.77
C VAL A 110 -2.68 -7.52 -2.07
N GLU A 111 -2.25 -7.01 -3.21
CA GLU A 111 -2.59 -5.66 -3.64
C GLU A 111 -4.11 -5.45 -3.71
N GLN A 112 -4.82 -6.35 -4.37
CA GLN A 112 -6.28 -6.26 -4.50
C GLN A 112 -6.99 -6.37 -3.16
N GLU A 113 -6.58 -7.27 -2.29
CA GLU A 113 -7.12 -7.40 -0.94
C GLU A 113 -6.90 -6.13 -0.12
N CYS A 114 -5.72 -5.54 -0.24
CA CYS A 114 -5.38 -4.32 0.49
C CYS A 114 -6.16 -3.10 0.00
N ILE A 115 -6.34 -2.97 -1.30
CA ILE A 115 -7.16 -1.88 -1.88
C ILE A 115 -8.59 -2.01 -1.39
N LYS A 116 -9.15 -3.20 -1.43
CA LYS A 116 -10.51 -3.46 -0.96
C LYS A 116 -10.67 -3.13 0.52
N GLU A 117 -9.76 -3.60 1.35
CA GLU A 117 -9.77 -3.34 2.79
C GLU A 117 -9.63 -1.85 3.10
N TYR A 118 -8.75 -1.17 2.39
CA TYR A 118 -8.54 0.27 2.54
C TYR A 118 -9.82 1.05 2.25
N VAL A 119 -10.47 0.76 1.12
CA VAL A 119 -11.73 1.42 0.74
C VAL A 119 -12.85 1.11 1.73
N GLU A 120 -13.01 -0.14 2.12
CA GLU A 120 -14.05 -0.55 3.09
C GLU A 120 -13.86 0.12 4.45
N GLU A 121 -12.63 0.19 4.95
CA GLU A 121 -12.33 0.86 6.21
C GLU A 121 -12.58 2.36 6.15
N LEU A 122 -12.21 3.01 5.05
CA LEU A 122 -12.50 4.43 4.86
C LEU A 122 -14.01 4.69 4.82
N GLU A 123 -14.76 3.89 4.08
CA GLU A 123 -16.22 4.02 4.01
C GLU A 123 -16.86 3.84 5.39
N ARG A 124 -16.35 2.92 6.18
CA ARG A 124 -16.86 2.66 7.52
C ARG A 124 -16.54 3.80 8.50
N ARG A 125 -15.36 4.41 8.39
CA ARG A 125 -14.86 5.39 9.35
C ARG A 125 -15.12 6.85 8.96
N LEU A 126 -15.39 7.11 7.71
CA LEU A 126 -15.75 8.43 7.20
C LEU A 126 -17.24 8.51 6.90
#